data_4a3ebe8e09e538bcd742ed3ed6265569
#
_entry.id   4a3ebe8e09e538bcd742ed3ed6265569
#
_cell.length_a   1.000
_cell.length_b   1.000
_cell.length_c   1.000
_cell.angle_alpha   90.00
_cell.angle_beta   90.00
_cell.angle_gamma   90.00
#
_symmetry.space_group_name_H-M   'P 1'
#
loop_
_entity.id
_entity.type
_entity.pdbx_description
1 polymer ?
#
loop_
_entity_poly.entity_id
_entity_poly.type
_entity_poly.pdbx_seq_one_letter_code
_entity_poly.pdbx_strand_id
1 'polypeptide(L)'
;MTVPRYAWGRVLFLAIVTIVINTVPAGSAEKPTFYMIAPSLTDPFWVTEQNGAKQAGQDFGVNVVFQAPAQDTGDAGMVPLLQAAIAAKPAGIAIDYTSKTLEAVTTAALDAGIAVVLYNNDRFEGENAPADKRIRDLAFVGQNESISGEILTRAWLPTLQSGPCKVLIVNPFPTAFVLTLRADGVKRALDAAKYPHSDLAATGDEGQNLSLISAALQADKGICGIVGLGNPAANPAAQYVGDNSLKIPVATFDVGAEAAKRLKDGTLTMAINQQPFLQAYFAVANLANQAKYSLKPVNVNTGTSIVTTDNIDVIQKCIAAGRC
;
A
#
# COMPACT_ATOMS: atom_id res chain seq x y z
N MET A 1 2.75 -108.49 8.75
CA MET A 1 1.60 -107.63 8.35
C MET A 1 2.11 -106.21 8.35
N THR A 2 2.43 -105.72 7.21
CA THR A 2 3.01 -104.40 7.02
C THR A 2 1.93 -103.44 6.52
N VAL A 3 1.72 -102.34 7.21
CA VAL A 3 0.77 -101.27 6.85
C VAL A 3 1.51 -100.18 6.10
N PRO A 4 1.07 -99.66 4.94
CA PRO A 4 1.73 -98.62 4.21
C PRO A 4 1.40 -97.21 4.78
N ARG A 5 2.42 -96.37 4.90
CA ARG A 5 2.30 -94.98 5.26
C ARG A 5 2.00 -94.12 4.01
N TYR A 6 0.85 -93.45 4.02
CA TYR A 6 0.50 -92.44 3.02
C TYR A 6 1.17 -91.06 3.42
N ALA A 7 2.00 -90.53 2.52
CA ALA A 7 2.54 -89.20 2.67
C ALA A 7 1.57 -88.20 2.02
N TRP A 8 1.06 -87.26 2.82
CA TRP A 8 0.23 -86.18 2.35
C TRP A 8 1.15 -85.00 2.01
N GLY A 9 1.35 -84.72 0.71
CA GLY A 9 2.00 -83.52 0.22
C GLY A 9 1.08 -82.31 0.41
N ARG A 10 1.53 -81.31 1.24
CA ARG A 10 0.85 -80.06 1.34
C ARG A 10 1.28 -79.20 0.16
N VAL A 11 0.37 -78.91 -0.76
CA VAL A 11 0.53 -77.89 -1.83
C VAL A 11 0.18 -76.55 -1.24
N LEU A 12 1.18 -75.70 -1.10
CA LEU A 12 1.01 -74.29 -0.66
C LEU A 12 0.63 -73.48 -1.89
N PHE A 13 -0.63 -73.03 -1.98
CA PHE A 13 -1.04 -72.05 -2.98
C PHE A 13 -0.62 -70.65 -2.49
N LEU A 14 0.38 -70.08 -3.14
CA LEU A 14 0.77 -68.68 -2.94
C LEU A 14 -0.20 -67.81 -3.77
N ALA A 15 -1.17 -67.19 -3.14
CA ALA A 15 -2.03 -66.22 -3.79
C ALA A 15 -1.23 -64.88 -3.91
N ILE A 16 -0.80 -64.55 -5.11
CA ILE A 16 -0.19 -63.23 -5.43
C ILE A 16 -1.34 -62.25 -5.56
N VAL A 17 -1.55 -61.44 -4.52
CA VAL A 17 -2.46 -60.28 -4.58
C VAL A 17 -1.74 -59.14 -5.32
N THR A 18 -2.06 -58.95 -6.58
CA THR A 18 -1.57 -57.80 -7.37
C THR A 18 -2.37 -56.56 -6.96
N ILE A 19 -1.79 -55.70 -6.12
CA ILE A 19 -2.36 -54.38 -5.79
C ILE A 19 -2.14 -53.51 -7.01
N VAL A 20 -3.17 -53.28 -7.81
CA VAL A 20 -3.16 -52.23 -8.87
C VAL A 20 -3.31 -50.89 -8.17
N ILE A 21 -2.20 -50.21 -7.95
CA ILE A 21 -2.19 -48.80 -7.52
C ILE A 21 -2.64 -47.99 -8.72
N ASN A 22 -3.92 -47.63 -8.79
CA ASN A 22 -4.40 -46.60 -9.70
C ASN A 22 -3.80 -45.27 -9.24
N THR A 23 -2.67 -44.87 -9.83
CA THR A 23 -2.18 -43.51 -9.72
C THR A 23 -3.12 -42.61 -10.54
N VAL A 24 -4.11 -42.02 -9.85
CA VAL A 24 -4.85 -40.88 -10.40
C VAL A 24 -3.81 -39.82 -10.66
N PRO A 25 -3.63 -39.32 -11.91
CA PRO A 25 -2.74 -38.20 -12.14
C PRO A 25 -3.25 -37.04 -11.27
N ALA A 26 -2.41 -36.56 -10.36
CA ALA A 26 -2.70 -35.36 -9.62
C ALA A 26 -2.85 -34.26 -10.68
N GLY A 27 -4.10 -33.97 -11.08
CA GLY A 27 -4.40 -32.81 -11.89
C GLY A 27 -3.76 -31.64 -11.17
N SER A 28 -2.94 -30.85 -11.87
CA SER A 28 -2.35 -29.66 -11.29
C SER A 28 -3.50 -28.79 -10.79
N ALA A 29 -3.69 -28.73 -9.48
CA ALA A 29 -4.72 -27.90 -8.89
C ALA A 29 -4.52 -26.49 -9.47
N GLU A 30 -5.57 -25.93 -10.04
CA GLU A 30 -5.53 -24.60 -10.62
C GLU A 30 -5.02 -23.62 -9.55
N LYS A 31 -4.03 -22.79 -9.92
CA LYS A 31 -3.45 -21.86 -8.97
C LYS A 31 -4.51 -20.86 -8.51
N PRO A 32 -4.65 -20.59 -7.21
CA PRO A 32 -5.55 -19.56 -6.74
C PRO A 32 -5.25 -18.23 -7.44
N THR A 33 -6.31 -17.55 -7.90
CA THR A 33 -6.20 -16.23 -8.53
C THR A 33 -6.69 -15.17 -7.56
N PHE A 34 -5.88 -14.14 -7.36
CA PHE A 34 -6.21 -12.97 -6.56
C PHE A 34 -6.25 -11.73 -7.44
N TYR A 35 -7.20 -10.85 -7.16
CA TYR A 35 -7.24 -9.52 -7.76
C TYR A 35 -6.71 -8.50 -6.77
N MET A 36 -6.00 -7.52 -7.28
CA MET A 36 -5.55 -6.36 -6.54
C MET A 36 -5.95 -5.12 -7.32
N ILE A 37 -6.77 -4.27 -6.73
CA ILE A 37 -7.35 -3.11 -7.40
C ILE A 37 -6.78 -1.84 -6.76
N ALA A 38 -6.09 -1.06 -7.57
CA ALA A 38 -5.46 0.21 -7.23
C ALA A 38 -6.18 1.39 -7.93
N PRO A 39 -6.03 2.62 -7.45
CA PRO A 39 -6.68 3.79 -8.06
C PRO A 39 -6.00 4.27 -9.36
N SER A 40 -4.72 3.97 -9.57
CA SER A 40 -3.96 4.47 -10.72
C SER A 40 -2.79 3.55 -11.10
N LEU A 41 -2.32 3.64 -12.34
CA LEU A 41 -1.04 3.06 -12.81
C LEU A 41 -0.07 4.12 -13.32
N THR A 42 -0.45 5.39 -13.25
CA THR A 42 0.41 6.50 -13.74
C THR A 42 1.34 7.04 -12.67
N ASP A 43 0.99 6.88 -11.39
CA ASP A 43 1.85 7.24 -10.27
C ASP A 43 2.85 6.09 -9.98
N PRO A 44 4.17 6.38 -9.88
CA PRO A 44 5.21 5.41 -9.55
C PRO A 44 4.95 4.60 -8.27
N PHE A 45 4.20 5.15 -7.32
CA PHE A 45 3.78 4.45 -6.10
C PHE A 45 3.06 3.14 -6.44
N TRP A 46 2.04 3.19 -7.29
CA TRP A 46 1.23 2.02 -7.70
C TRP A 46 2.00 1.05 -8.59
N VAL A 47 2.95 1.54 -9.38
CA VAL A 47 3.87 0.68 -10.15
C VAL A 47 4.75 -0.14 -9.21
N THR A 48 5.20 0.46 -8.12
CA THR A 48 5.98 -0.25 -7.08
C THR A 48 5.13 -1.31 -6.36
N GLU A 49 3.87 -1.01 -6.07
CA GLU A 49 2.94 -2.01 -5.53
C GLU A 49 2.68 -3.16 -6.50
N GLN A 50 2.51 -2.88 -7.80
CA GLN A 50 2.37 -3.92 -8.82
C GLN A 50 3.57 -4.88 -8.82
N ASN A 51 4.79 -4.35 -8.64
CA ASN A 51 5.99 -5.17 -8.52
C ASN A 51 5.94 -6.07 -7.27
N GLY A 52 5.48 -5.54 -6.14
CA GLY A 52 5.29 -6.29 -4.89
C GLY A 52 4.27 -7.42 -5.05
N ALA A 53 3.13 -7.12 -5.65
CA ALA A 53 2.08 -8.09 -5.95
C ALA A 53 2.58 -9.21 -6.87
N LYS A 54 3.30 -8.86 -7.94
CA LYS A 54 3.92 -9.81 -8.88
C LYS A 54 4.93 -10.72 -8.18
N GLN A 55 5.81 -10.16 -7.34
CA GLN A 55 6.78 -10.94 -6.58
C GLN A 55 6.10 -11.92 -5.64
N ALA A 56 5.09 -11.47 -4.88
CA ALA A 56 4.32 -12.34 -4.01
C ALA A 56 3.61 -13.47 -4.80
N GLY A 57 3.08 -13.17 -5.98
CA GLY A 57 2.51 -14.17 -6.87
C GLY A 57 3.49 -15.28 -7.23
N GLN A 58 4.75 -14.93 -7.50
CA GLN A 58 5.83 -15.88 -7.79
C GLN A 58 6.19 -16.70 -6.54
N ASP A 59 6.44 -16.04 -5.41
CA ASP A 59 6.92 -16.67 -4.18
C ASP A 59 5.88 -17.62 -3.58
N PHE A 60 4.60 -17.26 -3.65
CA PHE A 60 3.50 -18.09 -3.17
C PHE A 60 2.93 -19.04 -4.25
N GLY A 61 3.39 -18.97 -5.49
CA GLY A 61 2.91 -19.82 -6.59
C GLY A 61 1.40 -19.63 -6.85
N VAL A 62 0.93 -18.38 -6.86
CA VAL A 62 -0.46 -17.97 -7.11
C VAL A 62 -0.53 -17.03 -8.29
N ASN A 63 -1.71 -16.87 -8.89
CA ASN A 63 -1.95 -15.87 -9.92
C ASN A 63 -2.37 -14.56 -9.27
N VAL A 64 -1.77 -13.45 -9.69
CA VAL A 64 -2.18 -12.10 -9.24
C VAL A 64 -2.52 -11.26 -10.45
N VAL A 65 -3.73 -10.70 -10.44
CA VAL A 65 -4.24 -9.77 -11.45
C VAL A 65 -4.28 -8.39 -10.82
N PHE A 66 -3.27 -7.57 -11.13
CA PHE A 66 -3.22 -6.18 -10.68
C PHE A 66 -3.91 -5.30 -11.70
N GLN A 67 -4.91 -4.52 -11.28
CA GLN A 67 -5.70 -3.65 -12.14
C GLN A 67 -5.87 -2.27 -11.51
N ALA A 68 -5.91 -1.27 -12.39
CA ALA A 68 -6.29 0.09 -12.04
C ALA A 68 -6.99 0.75 -13.22
N PRO A 69 -7.75 1.84 -13.01
CA PRO A 69 -8.31 2.62 -14.10
C PRO A 69 -7.21 3.13 -15.04
N ALA A 70 -7.53 3.27 -16.32
CA ALA A 70 -6.60 3.80 -17.32
C ALA A 70 -6.20 5.26 -17.04
N GLN A 71 -7.06 5.98 -16.34
CA GLN A 71 -6.83 7.32 -15.84
C GLN A 71 -7.21 7.34 -14.35
N ASP A 72 -6.55 8.17 -13.57
CA ASP A 72 -6.93 8.36 -12.17
C ASP A 72 -8.26 9.08 -12.09
N THR A 73 -9.31 8.28 -11.93
CA THR A 73 -10.70 8.74 -11.75
C THR A 73 -11.19 8.48 -10.32
N GLY A 74 -10.24 8.20 -9.41
CA GLY A 74 -10.54 7.86 -8.04
C GLY A 74 -11.46 6.63 -7.92
N ASP A 75 -12.30 6.59 -6.90
CA ASP A 75 -13.17 5.46 -6.60
C ASP A 75 -14.14 5.10 -7.73
N ALA A 76 -14.58 6.10 -8.51
CA ALA A 76 -15.47 5.89 -9.64
C ALA A 76 -14.88 4.95 -10.71
N GLY A 77 -13.55 4.97 -10.87
CA GLY A 77 -12.85 4.04 -11.76
C GLY A 77 -12.61 2.67 -11.14
N MET A 78 -12.50 2.57 -9.82
CA MET A 78 -12.25 1.31 -9.13
C MET A 78 -13.50 0.44 -9.03
N VAL A 79 -14.68 1.03 -8.85
CA VAL A 79 -15.95 0.28 -8.67
C VAL A 79 -16.20 -0.73 -9.81
N PRO A 80 -16.15 -0.37 -11.11
CA PRO A 80 -16.38 -1.34 -12.18
C PRO A 80 -15.32 -2.44 -12.24
N LEU A 81 -14.06 -2.14 -11.88
CA LEU A 81 -12.99 -3.15 -11.81
C LEU A 81 -13.24 -4.15 -10.67
N LEU A 82 -13.67 -3.67 -9.50
CA LEU A 82 -14.07 -4.52 -8.38
C LEU A 82 -15.26 -5.40 -8.72
N GLN A 83 -16.27 -4.85 -9.41
CA GLN A 83 -17.43 -5.62 -9.88
C GLN A 83 -17.01 -6.73 -10.86
N ALA A 84 -16.13 -6.41 -11.80
CA ALA A 84 -15.58 -7.39 -12.73
C ALA A 84 -14.76 -8.47 -12.02
N ALA A 85 -13.94 -8.10 -11.03
CA ALA A 85 -13.19 -9.02 -10.21
C ALA A 85 -14.13 -9.97 -9.43
N ILE A 86 -15.19 -9.45 -8.81
CA ILE A 86 -16.21 -10.27 -8.11
C ILE A 86 -16.88 -11.26 -9.07
N ALA A 87 -17.25 -10.82 -10.27
CA ALA A 87 -17.86 -11.67 -11.29
C ALA A 87 -16.94 -12.81 -11.74
N ALA A 88 -15.62 -12.62 -11.71
CA ALA A 88 -14.63 -13.64 -12.01
C ALA A 88 -14.45 -14.69 -10.88
N LYS A 89 -15.09 -14.52 -9.73
CA LYS A 89 -15.08 -15.42 -8.58
C LYS A 89 -13.66 -15.84 -8.15
N PRO A 90 -12.76 -14.89 -7.86
CA PRO A 90 -11.38 -15.18 -7.47
C PRO A 90 -11.33 -15.82 -6.09
N ALA A 91 -10.17 -16.37 -5.74
CA ALA A 91 -9.90 -16.86 -4.39
C ALA A 91 -9.80 -15.71 -3.36
N GLY A 92 -9.52 -14.48 -3.80
CA GLY A 92 -9.52 -13.30 -2.94
C GLY A 92 -9.28 -12.00 -3.70
N ILE A 93 -9.56 -10.88 -3.04
CA ILE A 93 -9.37 -9.52 -3.57
C ILE A 93 -8.65 -8.67 -2.52
N ALA A 94 -7.57 -7.99 -2.93
CA ALA A 94 -6.98 -6.92 -2.16
C ALA A 94 -7.55 -5.57 -2.66
N ILE A 95 -8.05 -4.76 -1.74
CA ILE A 95 -8.76 -3.51 -2.05
C ILE A 95 -8.03 -2.35 -1.39
N ASP A 96 -7.65 -1.36 -2.18
CA ASP A 96 -7.31 -0.04 -1.67
C ASP A 96 -8.61 0.69 -1.33
N TYR A 97 -8.97 0.70 -0.05
CA TYR A 97 -10.26 1.22 0.42
C TYR A 97 -10.18 2.74 0.62
N THR A 98 -10.15 3.49 -0.47
CA THR A 98 -9.91 4.93 -0.51
C THR A 98 -11.02 5.76 0.11
N SER A 99 -12.28 5.32 0.00
CA SER A 99 -13.42 6.02 0.59
C SER A 99 -14.63 5.10 0.81
N LYS A 100 -15.63 5.65 1.50
CA LYS A 100 -16.92 4.99 1.74
C LYS A 100 -17.70 4.65 0.45
N THR A 101 -17.36 5.26 -0.67
CA THR A 101 -17.94 4.94 -1.99
C THR A 101 -17.69 3.46 -2.36
N LEU A 102 -16.61 2.87 -1.88
CA LEU A 102 -16.28 1.46 -2.12
C LEU A 102 -17.02 0.48 -1.17
N GLU A 103 -17.80 0.97 -0.20
CA GLU A 103 -18.46 0.11 0.78
C GLU A 103 -19.38 -0.91 0.13
N ALA A 104 -20.27 -0.46 -0.75
CA ALA A 104 -21.25 -1.34 -1.38
C ALA A 104 -20.59 -2.48 -2.19
N VAL A 105 -19.56 -2.18 -2.97
CA VAL A 105 -18.86 -3.19 -3.79
C VAL A 105 -17.99 -4.10 -2.93
N THR A 106 -17.39 -3.59 -1.84
CA THR A 106 -16.65 -4.41 -0.87
C THR A 106 -17.58 -5.37 -0.12
N THR A 107 -18.76 -4.87 0.30
CA THR A 107 -19.82 -5.72 0.89
C THR A 107 -20.26 -6.82 -0.08
N ALA A 108 -20.44 -6.50 -1.37
CA ALA A 108 -20.78 -7.49 -2.38
C ALA A 108 -19.71 -8.59 -2.55
N ALA A 109 -18.43 -8.25 -2.44
CA ALA A 109 -17.35 -9.25 -2.43
C ALA A 109 -17.45 -10.19 -1.23
N LEU A 110 -17.72 -9.64 -0.04
CA LEU A 110 -17.92 -10.42 1.19
C LEU A 110 -19.16 -11.32 1.12
N ASP A 111 -20.28 -10.81 0.55
CA ASP A 111 -21.52 -11.58 0.34
C ASP A 111 -21.31 -12.73 -0.64
N ALA A 112 -20.43 -12.56 -1.62
CA ALA A 112 -20.03 -13.62 -2.55
C ALA A 112 -19.07 -14.65 -1.92
N GLY A 113 -18.69 -14.49 -0.63
CA GLY A 113 -17.76 -15.38 0.07
C GLY A 113 -16.30 -15.24 -0.37
N ILE A 114 -15.96 -14.14 -1.05
CA ILE A 114 -14.60 -13.88 -1.52
C ILE A 114 -13.77 -13.34 -0.33
N ALA A 115 -12.56 -13.87 -0.17
CA ALA A 115 -11.62 -13.35 0.81
C ALA A 115 -11.20 -11.92 0.46
N VAL A 116 -11.24 -11.00 1.43
CA VAL A 116 -10.86 -9.60 1.21
C VAL A 116 -9.79 -9.19 2.21
N VAL A 117 -8.78 -8.47 1.72
CA VAL A 117 -7.75 -7.78 2.51
C VAL A 117 -7.71 -6.33 2.08
N LEU A 118 -7.68 -5.41 3.03
CA LEU A 118 -7.47 -3.98 2.76
C LEU A 118 -5.97 -3.68 2.71
N TYR A 119 -5.55 -2.80 1.82
CA TYR A 119 -4.16 -2.35 1.77
C TYR A 119 -4.08 -0.85 1.48
N ASN A 120 -2.96 -0.23 1.73
CA ASN A 120 -2.64 1.19 1.58
C ASN A 120 -3.59 2.13 2.35
N ASN A 121 -4.87 2.16 2.01
CA ASN A 121 -5.89 2.92 2.74
C ASN A 121 -6.62 2.02 3.73
N ASP A 122 -6.65 2.44 5.00
CA ASP A 122 -7.27 1.73 6.11
C ASP A 122 -8.78 1.98 6.13
N ARG A 123 -9.47 1.12 6.88
CA ARG A 123 -10.83 1.37 7.31
C ARG A 123 -10.90 2.67 8.11
N PHE A 124 -11.86 3.47 7.80
CA PHE A 124 -12.02 4.79 8.40
C PHE A 124 -12.72 4.72 9.76
N GLU A 125 -12.52 5.76 10.56
CA GLU A 125 -13.18 5.94 11.86
C GLU A 125 -14.26 7.04 11.77
N GLY A 126 -15.12 7.10 12.81
CA GLY A 126 -16.17 8.12 12.92
C GLY A 126 -17.18 8.03 11.79
N GLU A 127 -17.53 9.17 11.19
CA GLU A 127 -18.53 9.28 10.13
C GLU A 127 -18.09 8.58 8.82
N ASN A 128 -16.79 8.41 8.64
CA ASN A 128 -16.22 7.73 7.48
C ASN A 128 -16.11 6.21 7.67
N ALA A 129 -16.40 5.69 8.87
CA ALA A 129 -16.36 4.26 9.08
C ALA A 129 -17.41 3.55 8.23
N PRO A 130 -17.07 2.41 7.59
CA PRO A 130 -18.04 1.58 6.90
C PRO A 130 -19.16 1.17 7.85
N ALA A 131 -20.41 1.19 7.39
CA ALA A 131 -21.55 0.67 8.15
C ALA A 131 -21.46 -0.84 8.30
N ASP A 132 -20.97 -1.54 7.26
CA ASP A 132 -20.72 -2.98 7.33
C ASP A 132 -19.54 -3.29 8.27
N LYS A 133 -19.87 -3.87 9.42
CA LYS A 133 -18.88 -4.25 10.43
C LYS A 133 -17.82 -5.22 9.87
N ARG A 134 -18.18 -6.08 8.92
CA ARG A 134 -17.25 -7.03 8.32
C ARG A 134 -16.07 -6.33 7.66
N ILE A 135 -16.30 -5.16 7.01
CA ILE A 135 -15.22 -4.36 6.41
C ILE A 135 -14.30 -3.82 7.51
N ARG A 136 -14.85 -3.38 8.65
CA ARG A 136 -14.04 -2.91 9.78
C ARG A 136 -13.18 -4.00 10.43
N ASP A 137 -13.60 -5.26 10.28
CA ASP A 137 -12.91 -6.42 10.85
C ASP A 137 -11.90 -7.06 9.87
N LEU A 138 -11.77 -6.53 8.63
CA LEU A 138 -10.80 -7.01 7.65
C LEU A 138 -9.37 -6.72 8.10
N ALA A 139 -8.44 -7.55 7.66
CA ALA A 139 -7.03 -7.28 7.83
C ALA A 139 -6.60 -6.12 6.93
N PHE A 140 -5.74 -5.28 7.45
CA PHE A 140 -5.15 -4.14 6.78
C PHE A 140 -3.64 -4.28 6.65
N VAL A 141 -3.11 -3.93 5.48
CA VAL A 141 -1.68 -3.90 5.19
C VAL A 141 -1.29 -2.50 4.71
N GLY A 142 -0.58 -1.75 5.53
CA GLY A 142 -0.21 -0.36 5.23
C GLY A 142 0.44 0.32 6.42
N GLN A 143 0.72 1.61 6.30
CA GLN A 143 1.18 2.41 7.43
C GLN A 143 -0.01 3.02 8.20
N ASN A 144 0.22 3.43 9.43
CA ASN A 144 -0.72 4.28 10.15
C ASN A 144 -0.45 5.74 9.78
N GLU A 145 -1.34 6.33 8.99
CA GLU A 145 -1.13 7.65 8.38
C GLU A 145 -1.01 8.77 9.42
N SER A 146 -1.83 8.73 10.44
CA SER A 146 -1.83 9.72 11.51
C SER A 146 -0.53 9.67 12.34
N ILE A 147 -0.07 8.46 12.66
CA ILE A 147 1.22 8.27 13.34
C ILE A 147 2.38 8.65 12.42
N SER A 148 2.30 8.33 11.14
CA SER A 148 3.34 8.66 10.15
C SER A 148 3.48 10.18 9.95
N GLY A 149 2.35 10.91 9.94
CA GLY A 149 2.36 12.37 9.91
C GLY A 149 3.06 12.97 11.13
N GLU A 150 2.79 12.42 12.29
CA GLU A 150 3.43 12.84 13.54
C GLU A 150 4.94 12.52 13.56
N ILE A 151 5.33 11.31 13.13
CA ILE A 151 6.74 10.89 13.07
C ILE A 151 7.54 11.77 12.11
N LEU A 152 7.03 11.99 10.89
CA LEU A 152 7.66 12.88 9.92
C LEU A 152 7.91 14.25 10.53
N THR A 153 6.86 14.86 11.07
CA THR A 153 6.92 16.23 11.58
C THR A 153 7.89 16.34 12.74
N ARG A 154 7.83 15.46 13.74
CA ARG A 154 8.75 15.47 14.87
C ARG A 154 10.21 15.35 14.44
N ALA A 155 10.51 14.49 13.46
CA ALA A 155 11.86 14.33 12.94
C ALA A 155 12.33 15.54 12.13
N TRP A 156 11.39 16.23 11.45
CA TRP A 156 11.68 17.33 10.57
C TRP A 156 11.76 18.70 11.27
N LEU A 157 11.04 18.89 12.39
CA LEU A 157 11.02 20.14 13.16
C LEU A 157 12.42 20.73 13.43
N PRO A 158 13.48 19.95 13.76
CA PRO A 158 14.81 20.49 13.98
C PRO A 158 15.45 21.18 12.76
N THR A 159 14.91 20.97 11.57
CA THR A 159 15.38 21.61 10.33
C THR A 159 14.80 23.01 10.12
N LEU A 160 13.74 23.35 10.85
CA LEU A 160 13.09 24.66 10.76
C LEU A 160 13.96 25.74 11.42
N GLN A 161 13.88 26.96 10.88
CA GLN A 161 14.54 28.11 11.46
C GLN A 161 13.94 28.45 12.84
N SER A 162 14.79 28.88 13.76
CA SER A 162 14.34 29.42 15.04
C SER A 162 13.70 30.82 14.85
N GLY A 163 12.56 31.05 15.52
CA GLY A 163 11.85 32.34 15.47
C GLY A 163 10.40 32.17 15.00
N PRO A 164 9.71 33.28 14.69
CA PRO A 164 8.35 33.25 14.15
C PRO A 164 8.35 32.46 12.83
N CYS A 165 7.68 31.33 12.83
CA CYS A 165 7.72 30.37 11.74
C CYS A 165 6.35 29.73 11.60
N LYS A 166 5.75 29.83 10.42
CA LYS A 166 4.49 29.14 10.07
C LYS A 166 4.81 28.01 9.10
N VAL A 167 4.19 26.86 9.32
CA VAL A 167 4.29 25.70 8.42
C VAL A 167 3.10 25.67 7.46
N LEU A 168 3.37 25.55 6.17
CA LEU A 168 2.36 25.33 5.14
C LEU A 168 2.17 23.83 4.92
N ILE A 169 0.96 23.32 5.12
CA ILE A 169 0.57 21.94 4.85
C ILE A 169 -0.14 21.91 3.50
N VAL A 170 0.41 21.23 2.51
CA VAL A 170 -0.13 21.17 1.15
C VAL A 170 -0.75 19.80 0.91
N ASN A 171 -2.07 19.77 0.72
CA ASN A 171 -2.84 18.55 0.49
C ASN A 171 -3.25 18.43 -0.99
N PRO A 172 -2.66 17.52 -1.78
CA PRO A 172 -2.97 17.38 -3.21
C PRO A 172 -4.33 16.72 -3.49
N PHE A 173 -4.92 16.04 -2.51
CA PHE A 173 -6.21 15.38 -2.62
C PHE A 173 -7.05 15.62 -1.37
N PRO A 174 -7.66 16.83 -1.20
CA PRO A 174 -8.34 17.22 0.04
C PRO A 174 -9.54 16.32 0.40
N THR A 175 -10.10 15.61 -0.55
CA THR A 175 -11.21 14.66 -0.34
C THR A 175 -10.73 13.25 0.02
N ALA A 176 -9.44 12.94 -0.13
CA ALA A 176 -8.88 11.65 0.25
C ALA A 176 -8.70 11.58 1.77
N PHE A 177 -9.46 10.70 2.40
CA PHE A 177 -9.48 10.59 3.86
C PHE A 177 -8.09 10.24 4.43
N VAL A 178 -7.35 9.39 3.76
CA VAL A 178 -5.98 9.01 4.15
C VAL A 178 -5.06 10.22 4.30
N LEU A 179 -5.17 11.22 3.41
CA LEU A 179 -4.38 12.45 3.50
C LEU A 179 -4.87 13.37 4.61
N THR A 180 -6.16 13.33 4.96
CA THR A 180 -6.68 14.03 6.14
C THR A 180 -6.06 13.46 7.42
N LEU A 181 -6.02 12.13 7.58
CA LEU A 181 -5.37 11.48 8.72
C LEU A 181 -3.88 11.83 8.81
N ARG A 182 -3.19 11.89 7.66
CA ARG A 182 -1.78 12.29 7.55
C ARG A 182 -1.59 13.74 8.01
N ALA A 183 -2.45 14.65 7.51
CA ALA A 183 -2.46 16.07 7.91
C ALA A 183 -2.72 16.22 9.42
N ASP A 184 -3.64 15.45 10.00
CA ASP A 184 -3.95 15.50 11.43
C ASP A 184 -2.74 15.10 12.28
N GLY A 185 -1.98 14.11 11.84
CA GLY A 185 -0.70 13.73 12.47
C GLY A 185 0.31 14.86 12.43
N VAL A 186 0.47 15.50 11.26
CA VAL A 186 1.35 16.67 11.07
C VAL A 186 0.94 17.80 12.02
N LYS A 187 -0.35 18.17 12.03
CA LYS A 187 -0.90 19.25 12.89
C LYS A 187 -0.66 18.98 14.35
N ARG A 188 -0.97 17.76 14.83
CA ARG A 188 -0.72 17.42 16.25
C ARG A 188 0.73 17.63 16.67
N ALA A 189 1.69 17.26 15.80
CA ALA A 189 3.10 17.47 16.12
C ALA A 189 3.49 18.95 16.09
N LEU A 190 2.96 19.74 15.15
CA LEU A 190 3.16 21.18 15.06
C LEU A 190 2.57 21.90 16.26
N ASP A 191 1.33 21.56 16.66
CA ASP A 191 0.64 22.14 17.82
C ASP A 191 1.39 21.85 19.13
N ALA A 192 1.85 20.61 19.30
CA ALA A 192 2.65 20.22 20.46
C ALA A 192 3.96 21.00 20.55
N ALA A 193 4.55 21.34 19.41
CA ALA A 193 5.76 22.14 19.29
C ALA A 193 5.50 23.67 19.19
N LYS A 194 4.20 24.08 19.22
CA LYS A 194 3.74 25.48 19.14
C LYS A 194 4.13 26.19 17.84
N TYR A 195 4.17 25.45 16.72
CA TYR A 195 4.35 26.05 15.41
C TYR A 195 2.98 26.38 14.79
N PRO A 196 2.71 27.64 14.47
CA PRO A 196 1.56 28.00 13.63
C PRO A 196 1.59 27.27 12.30
N HIS A 197 0.44 26.89 11.80
CA HIS A 197 0.34 26.23 10.51
C HIS A 197 -0.89 26.69 9.72
N SER A 198 -0.89 26.44 8.43
CA SER A 198 -2.04 26.66 7.55
C SER A 198 -2.13 25.57 6.51
N ASP A 199 -3.35 25.25 6.11
CA ASP A 199 -3.63 24.27 5.06
C ASP A 199 -3.73 24.96 3.71
N LEU A 200 -3.17 24.34 2.67
CA LEU A 200 -3.36 24.68 1.28
C LEU A 200 -3.99 23.48 0.56
N ALA A 201 -5.24 23.61 0.15
CA ALA A 201 -5.87 22.66 -0.73
C ALA A 201 -5.25 22.77 -2.13
N ALA A 202 -4.73 21.67 -2.64
CA ALA A 202 -4.05 21.56 -3.92
C ALA A 202 -4.75 20.52 -4.80
N THR A 203 -4.11 20.06 -5.86
CA THR A 203 -4.65 19.09 -6.82
C THR A 203 -3.63 17.99 -7.13
N GLY A 204 -4.00 17.00 -7.96
CA GLY A 204 -3.04 16.03 -8.49
C GLY A 204 -2.10 16.60 -9.55
N ASP A 205 -2.32 17.83 -10.03
CA ASP A 205 -1.51 18.49 -11.06
C ASP A 205 -0.38 19.33 -10.45
N GLU A 206 0.85 18.92 -10.68
CA GLU A 206 2.05 19.58 -10.14
C GLU A 206 2.21 21.03 -10.65
N GLY A 207 1.81 21.32 -11.89
CA GLY A 207 1.91 22.68 -12.47
C GLY A 207 0.94 23.65 -11.80
N GLN A 208 -0.29 23.22 -11.52
CA GLN A 208 -1.26 23.99 -10.74
C GLN A 208 -0.73 24.21 -9.32
N ASN A 209 -0.20 23.17 -8.70
CA ASN A 209 0.31 23.23 -7.34
C ASN A 209 1.52 24.17 -7.21
N LEU A 210 2.39 24.20 -8.22
CA LEU A 210 3.49 25.19 -8.27
C LEU A 210 2.95 26.63 -8.18
N SER A 211 1.89 26.93 -8.92
CA SER A 211 1.25 28.24 -8.92
C SER A 211 0.60 28.57 -7.56
N LEU A 212 -0.13 27.61 -6.98
CA LEU A 212 -0.78 27.78 -5.67
C LEU A 212 0.24 27.97 -4.54
N ILE A 213 1.32 27.20 -4.52
CA ILE A 213 2.40 27.31 -3.52
C ILE A 213 3.14 28.63 -3.68
N SER A 214 3.46 29.03 -4.93
CA SER A 214 4.07 30.31 -5.22
C SER A 214 3.24 31.49 -4.66
N ALA A 215 1.93 31.50 -4.93
CA ALA A 215 1.01 32.48 -4.44
C ALA A 215 0.96 32.53 -2.90
N ALA A 216 0.90 31.37 -2.24
CA ALA A 216 0.90 31.28 -0.78
C ALA A 216 2.19 31.86 -0.15
N LEU A 217 3.37 31.52 -0.71
CA LEU A 217 4.66 32.00 -0.24
C LEU A 217 4.89 33.50 -0.55
N GLN A 218 4.24 34.03 -1.58
CA GLN A 218 4.26 35.47 -1.87
C GLN A 218 3.37 36.26 -0.90
N ALA A 219 2.20 35.70 -0.57
CA ALA A 219 1.20 36.30 0.30
C ALA A 219 1.62 36.30 1.78
N ASP A 220 2.30 35.25 2.23
CA ASP A 220 2.71 35.10 3.63
C ASP A 220 4.23 34.82 3.73
N LYS A 221 4.99 35.86 4.07
CA LYS A 221 6.43 35.74 4.28
C LYS A 221 6.84 35.09 5.60
N GLY A 222 5.89 34.81 6.47
CA GLY A 222 6.11 34.08 7.71
C GLY A 222 6.17 32.55 7.51
N ILE A 223 5.89 32.03 6.30
CA ILE A 223 6.03 30.61 6.00
C ILE A 223 7.53 30.27 5.93
N CYS A 224 7.95 29.36 6.78
CA CYS A 224 9.33 28.93 6.96
C CYS A 224 9.55 27.43 6.81
N GLY A 225 8.49 26.65 6.54
CA GLY A 225 8.53 25.23 6.29
C GLY A 225 7.32 24.78 5.49
N ILE A 226 7.47 23.74 4.70
CA ILE A 226 6.39 23.16 3.89
C ILE A 226 6.34 21.66 4.11
N VAL A 227 5.14 21.12 4.38
CA VAL A 227 4.88 19.69 4.38
C VAL A 227 3.92 19.37 3.24
N GLY A 228 4.42 18.71 2.19
CA GLY A 228 3.59 18.13 1.14
C GLY A 228 3.08 16.76 1.56
N LEU A 229 1.77 16.53 1.51
CA LEU A 229 1.19 15.26 1.94
C LEU A 229 1.34 14.12 0.91
N GLY A 230 2.08 14.37 -0.16
CA GLY A 230 2.44 13.43 -1.23
C GLY A 230 3.25 14.15 -2.31
N ASN A 231 3.80 13.38 -3.25
CA ASN A 231 4.66 13.88 -4.33
C ASN A 231 4.04 15.02 -5.14
N PRO A 232 2.75 14.99 -5.54
CA PRO A 232 2.17 16.08 -6.33
C PRO A 232 2.17 17.45 -5.62
N ALA A 233 2.26 17.46 -4.29
CA ALA A 233 2.39 18.69 -3.49
C ALA A 233 3.85 19.06 -3.21
N ALA A 234 4.68 18.05 -2.91
CA ALA A 234 6.06 18.30 -2.47
C ALA A 234 7.02 18.59 -3.62
N ASN A 235 6.88 17.94 -4.76
CA ASN A 235 7.75 18.19 -5.92
C ASN A 235 7.69 19.65 -6.36
N PRO A 236 6.50 20.27 -6.59
CA PRO A 236 6.43 21.70 -6.93
C PRO A 236 6.87 22.60 -5.78
N ALA A 237 6.67 22.23 -4.51
CA ALA A 237 7.18 23.00 -3.38
C ALA A 237 8.72 23.04 -3.38
N ALA A 238 9.35 21.87 -3.52
CA ALA A 238 10.80 21.75 -3.57
C ALA A 238 11.38 22.44 -4.83
N GLN A 239 10.68 22.35 -5.96
CA GLN A 239 11.03 23.08 -7.17
C GLN A 239 11.04 24.59 -6.92
N TYR A 240 9.96 25.15 -6.39
CA TYR A 240 9.86 26.57 -6.12
C TYR A 240 10.93 27.08 -5.16
N VAL A 241 11.19 26.29 -4.10
CA VAL A 241 12.25 26.59 -3.12
C VAL A 241 13.62 26.63 -3.80
N GLY A 242 13.92 25.63 -4.65
CA GLY A 242 15.18 25.54 -5.39
C GLY A 242 15.35 26.67 -6.39
N ASP A 243 14.35 26.89 -7.26
CA ASP A 243 14.40 27.93 -8.33
C ASP A 243 14.57 29.35 -7.77
N ASN A 244 14.04 29.59 -6.56
CA ASN A 244 14.13 30.88 -5.90
C ASN A 244 15.21 30.94 -4.80
N SER A 245 16.04 29.92 -4.65
CA SER A 245 17.11 29.81 -3.65
C SER A 245 16.62 30.11 -2.22
N LEU A 246 15.39 29.69 -1.90
CA LEU A 246 14.80 29.93 -0.58
C LEU A 246 15.38 28.94 0.44
N LYS A 247 15.45 29.34 1.71
CA LYS A 247 15.89 28.49 2.82
C LYS A 247 14.68 27.96 3.60
N ILE A 248 13.72 27.38 2.88
CA ILE A 248 12.50 26.81 3.44
C ILE A 248 12.61 25.29 3.34
N PRO A 249 12.78 24.56 4.46
CA PRO A 249 12.75 23.10 4.45
C PRO A 249 11.42 22.56 3.93
N VAL A 250 11.51 21.54 3.09
CA VAL A 250 10.34 20.82 2.54
C VAL A 250 10.39 19.37 2.98
N ALA A 251 9.28 18.88 3.54
CA ALA A 251 9.13 17.47 3.88
C ALA A 251 7.95 16.86 3.11
N THR A 252 7.98 15.54 2.90
CA THR A 252 6.95 14.86 2.13
C THR A 252 6.69 13.42 2.59
N PHE A 253 5.67 12.85 1.99
CA PHE A 253 5.45 11.42 1.88
C PHE A 253 5.77 10.97 0.47
N ASP A 254 6.12 9.69 0.35
CA ASP A 254 6.52 8.99 -0.87
C ASP A 254 7.91 9.35 -1.40
N VAL A 255 8.61 8.31 -1.81
CA VAL A 255 9.98 8.42 -2.30
C VAL A 255 10.07 7.77 -3.66
N GLY A 256 9.80 8.57 -4.69
CA GLY A 256 10.08 8.22 -6.08
C GLY A 256 11.44 8.77 -6.56
N ALA A 257 11.74 8.56 -7.83
CA ALA A 257 13.00 9.01 -8.42
C ALA A 257 13.21 10.52 -8.32
N GLU A 258 12.15 11.33 -8.50
CA GLU A 258 12.22 12.79 -8.38
C GLU A 258 12.45 13.23 -6.94
N ALA A 259 11.71 12.67 -5.97
CA ALA A 259 11.93 12.97 -4.55
C ALA A 259 13.36 12.59 -4.11
N ALA A 260 13.87 11.45 -4.59
CA ALA A 260 15.24 11.02 -4.31
C ALA A 260 16.30 12.00 -4.87
N LYS A 261 16.08 12.54 -6.07
CA LYS A 261 16.93 13.59 -6.65
C LYS A 261 16.89 14.86 -5.80
N ARG A 262 15.69 15.30 -5.40
CA ARG A 262 15.49 16.51 -4.60
C ARG A 262 16.03 16.39 -3.18
N LEU A 263 16.06 15.20 -2.61
CA LEU A 263 16.77 14.94 -1.36
C LEU A 263 18.28 15.12 -1.53
N LYS A 264 18.84 14.65 -2.66
CA LYS A 264 20.28 14.80 -2.95
C LYS A 264 20.71 16.23 -3.20
N ASP A 265 19.91 17.01 -3.92
CA ASP A 265 20.22 18.41 -4.20
C ASP A 265 19.83 19.35 -3.03
N GLY A 266 19.18 18.83 -1.99
CA GLY A 266 18.82 19.54 -0.77
C GLY A 266 17.60 20.43 -0.90
N THR A 267 16.86 20.40 -2.00
CA THR A 267 15.57 21.11 -2.17
C THR A 267 14.42 20.42 -1.46
N LEU A 268 14.54 19.12 -1.21
CA LEU A 268 13.71 18.34 -0.29
C LEU A 268 14.57 17.93 0.91
N THR A 269 14.05 18.10 2.11
CA THR A 269 14.80 17.87 3.35
C THR A 269 14.58 16.46 3.90
N MET A 270 13.35 15.97 3.80
CA MET A 270 12.93 14.70 4.39
C MET A 270 11.74 14.12 3.67
N ALA A 271 11.69 12.80 3.56
CA ALA A 271 10.56 12.07 3.03
C ALA A 271 10.23 10.83 3.86
N ILE A 272 9.00 10.35 3.78
CA ILE A 272 8.57 9.05 4.30
C ILE A 272 8.50 8.05 3.14
N ASN A 273 9.15 6.92 3.30
CA ASN A 273 8.90 5.74 2.47
C ASN A 273 7.85 4.86 3.18
N GLN A 274 6.69 4.76 2.58
CA GLN A 274 5.57 3.92 3.06
C GLN A 274 5.78 2.43 2.77
N GLN A 275 6.81 2.08 2.01
CA GLN A 275 7.12 0.73 1.56
C GLN A 275 6.00 0.10 0.69
N PRO A 276 5.60 0.73 -0.42
CA PRO A 276 4.49 0.28 -1.25
C PRO A 276 4.67 -1.15 -1.78
N PHE A 277 5.88 -1.54 -2.13
CA PHE A 277 6.18 -2.92 -2.51
C PHE A 277 5.74 -3.93 -1.43
N LEU A 278 6.03 -3.63 -0.16
CA LEU A 278 5.66 -4.52 0.96
C LEU A 278 4.17 -4.49 1.25
N GLN A 279 3.48 -3.38 1.01
CA GLN A 279 2.03 -3.31 1.16
C GLN A 279 1.36 -4.33 0.24
N ALA A 280 1.65 -4.30 -1.03
CA ALA A 280 1.11 -5.23 -2.01
C ALA A 280 1.59 -6.68 -1.77
N TYR A 281 2.88 -6.86 -1.47
CA TYR A 281 3.44 -8.18 -1.21
C TYR A 281 2.73 -8.87 -0.04
N PHE A 282 2.56 -8.19 1.09
CA PHE A 282 1.92 -8.77 2.26
C PHE A 282 0.39 -8.89 2.14
N ALA A 283 -0.26 -8.05 1.35
CA ALA A 283 -1.68 -8.22 1.04
C ALA A 283 -1.91 -9.54 0.28
N VAL A 284 -1.10 -9.82 -0.76
CA VAL A 284 -1.14 -11.10 -1.50
C VAL A 284 -0.72 -12.27 -0.61
N ALA A 285 0.30 -12.11 0.25
CA ALA A 285 0.73 -13.14 1.19
C ALA A 285 -0.39 -13.56 2.16
N ASN A 286 -1.14 -12.60 2.69
CA ASN A 286 -2.31 -12.85 3.53
C ASN A 286 -3.37 -13.69 2.80
N LEU A 287 -3.74 -13.29 1.58
CA LEU A 287 -4.71 -14.01 0.75
C LEU A 287 -4.21 -15.42 0.40
N ALA A 288 -2.94 -15.55 0.03
CA ALA A 288 -2.34 -16.84 -0.32
C ALA A 288 -2.32 -17.82 0.86
N ASN A 289 -1.95 -17.34 2.05
CA ASN A 289 -1.97 -18.16 3.26
C ASN A 289 -3.40 -18.56 3.66
N GLN A 290 -4.36 -17.66 3.50
CA GLN A 290 -5.77 -18.01 3.74
C GLN A 290 -6.25 -19.06 2.76
N ALA A 291 -5.99 -18.92 1.47
CA ALA A 291 -6.45 -19.86 0.45
C ALA A 291 -5.79 -21.24 0.57
N LYS A 292 -4.50 -21.30 0.92
CA LYS A 292 -3.75 -22.57 0.97
C LYS A 292 -3.85 -23.30 2.29
N TYR A 293 -3.92 -22.56 3.39
CA TYR A 293 -3.76 -23.12 4.73
C TYR A 293 -4.89 -22.74 5.68
N SER A 294 -5.92 -22.01 5.20
CA SER A 294 -7.02 -21.48 6.01
C SER A 294 -6.55 -20.60 7.17
N LEU A 295 -5.39 -19.96 7.02
CA LEU A 295 -4.89 -19.04 8.02
C LEU A 295 -5.64 -17.71 7.93
N LYS A 296 -6.04 -17.17 9.09
CA LYS A 296 -6.73 -15.88 9.12
C LYS A 296 -5.76 -14.77 8.72
N PRO A 297 -6.12 -13.86 7.77
CA PRO A 297 -5.34 -12.68 7.48
C PRO A 297 -5.07 -11.81 8.71
N VAL A 298 -3.90 -11.20 8.76
CA VAL A 298 -3.45 -10.38 9.89
C VAL A 298 -3.10 -8.97 9.42
N ASN A 299 -3.22 -8.00 10.32
CA ASN A 299 -2.74 -6.65 10.07
C ASN A 299 -1.22 -6.65 9.94
N VAL A 300 -0.71 -5.94 8.92
CA VAL A 300 0.73 -5.72 8.74
C VAL A 300 0.97 -4.23 8.65
N ASN A 301 1.68 -3.69 9.64
CA ASN A 301 2.16 -2.32 9.57
C ASN A 301 3.46 -2.30 8.76
N THR A 302 3.42 -1.71 7.56
CA THR A 302 4.62 -1.55 6.71
C THR A 302 5.55 -0.45 7.21
N GLY A 303 5.12 0.26 8.25
CA GLY A 303 5.94 1.21 8.98
C GLY A 303 6.09 2.55 8.30
N THR A 304 6.94 3.36 8.92
CA THR A 304 7.24 4.72 8.50
C THR A 304 8.76 4.85 8.44
N SER A 305 9.33 4.71 7.26
CA SER A 305 10.77 4.84 7.06
C SER A 305 11.13 6.26 6.67
N ILE A 306 11.89 6.95 7.54
CA ILE A 306 12.39 8.29 7.26
C ILE A 306 13.55 8.22 6.28
N VAL A 307 13.47 9.04 5.23
CA VAL A 307 14.48 9.20 4.19
C VAL A 307 15.01 10.61 4.20
N THR A 308 16.34 10.74 4.28
CA THR A 308 17.08 11.99 4.23
C THR A 308 18.30 11.82 3.32
N THR A 309 19.12 12.85 3.22
CA THR A 309 20.42 12.76 2.53
C THR A 309 21.33 11.65 3.09
N ASP A 310 21.19 11.31 4.38
CA ASP A 310 22.08 10.34 5.03
C ASP A 310 21.87 8.89 4.56
N ASN A 311 20.64 8.55 4.13
CA ASN A 311 20.29 7.20 3.70
C ASN A 311 19.79 7.09 2.26
N ILE A 312 19.80 8.18 1.51
CA ILE A 312 19.24 8.23 0.15
C ILE A 312 19.93 7.27 -0.83
N ASP A 313 21.20 6.97 -0.66
CA ASP A 313 21.90 6.06 -1.55
C ASP A 313 21.40 4.61 -1.43
N VAL A 314 20.96 4.20 -0.25
CA VAL A 314 20.30 2.89 -0.04
C VAL A 314 18.92 2.90 -0.69
N ILE A 315 18.17 3.98 -0.53
CA ILE A 315 16.84 4.14 -1.11
C ILE A 315 16.90 4.19 -2.64
N GLN A 316 17.91 4.81 -3.24
CA GLN A 316 18.08 4.79 -4.70
C GLN A 316 18.29 3.38 -5.25
N LYS A 317 19.02 2.52 -4.53
CA LYS A 317 19.13 1.10 -4.90
C LYS A 317 17.77 0.39 -4.83
N CYS A 318 16.99 0.71 -3.82
CA CYS A 318 15.63 0.21 -3.66
C CYS A 318 14.71 0.65 -4.82
N ILE A 319 14.76 1.95 -5.19
CA ILE A 319 14.02 2.51 -6.34
C ILE A 319 14.44 1.81 -7.65
N ALA A 320 15.75 1.69 -7.89
CA ALA A 320 16.28 1.02 -9.08
C ALA A 320 15.87 -0.45 -9.17
N ALA A 321 15.65 -1.10 -8.04
CA ALA A 321 15.13 -2.46 -7.96
C ALA A 321 13.59 -2.54 -8.09
N GLY A 322 12.89 -1.40 -8.24
CA GLY A 322 11.43 -1.33 -8.29
C GLY A 322 10.73 -1.75 -6.99
N ARG A 323 11.38 -1.47 -5.84
CA ARG A 323 10.91 -1.88 -4.51
C ARG A 323 10.61 -0.71 -3.55
N CYS A 324 10.86 0.51 -4.00
CA CYS A 324 10.54 1.74 -3.27
C CYS A 324 9.70 2.68 -4.13
#